data_b82283b0aecf3e847f41336d4465208d
#
_entry.id   b82283b0aecf3e847f41336d4465208d
#
_cell.length_a   1.000
_cell.length_b   1.000
_cell.length_c   1.000
_cell.angle_alpha   90.00
_cell.angle_beta   90.00
_cell.angle_gamma   90.00
#
_symmetry.space_group_name_H-M   'P 1'
#
loop_
_entity.id
_entity.type
_entity.pdbx_description
1 polymer ?
#
loop_
_entity_poly.entity_id
_entity_poly.type
_entity_poly.pdbx_seq_one_letter_code
_entity_poly.pdbx_strand_id
1 'polypeptide(L)'
;MENLPILTGEKVVLRPITDADTDNIVRWRNTPSVRDNFIFRQTFTPEMHRNWLKTKVATGEVVQYIIVDKAADTAVGSVYYRDVDHTFNSAEYGIFIGEESARGKGFGTETARQFTDFGFTALHLHRISLRVLAENTPARRSYAAAGFVEEGTFRDMVRLDGVYRDVVFMAKIAQ
;
A
#
# COMPACT_ATOMS: atom_id res chain seq x y z
N MET A 1 19.82 -8.08 -0.67
CA MET A 1 19.05 -6.92 -1.16
C MET A 1 19.90 -5.68 -0.96
N GLU A 2 20.05 -4.88 -2.01
CA GLU A 2 20.60 -3.55 -1.88
C GLU A 2 19.80 -2.76 -0.83
N ASN A 3 20.49 -1.87 -0.10
CA ASN A 3 19.88 -1.08 0.96
C ASN A 3 18.79 -0.19 0.34
N LEU A 4 17.52 -0.51 0.55
CA LEU A 4 16.39 0.29 0.09
C LEU A 4 16.49 1.71 0.69
N PRO A 5 16.39 2.79 -0.10
CA PRO A 5 16.58 4.16 0.38
C PRO A 5 15.43 4.62 1.27
N ILE A 6 15.68 5.57 2.15
CA ILE A 6 14.64 6.38 2.80
C ILE A 6 14.17 7.41 1.78
N LEU A 7 12.85 7.52 1.59
CA LEU A 7 12.25 8.49 0.70
C LEU A 7 11.66 9.64 1.52
N THR A 8 12.14 10.84 1.31
CA THR A 8 11.72 12.02 2.08
C THR A 8 10.81 12.91 1.25
N GLY A 9 9.56 13.06 1.69
CA GLY A 9 8.58 13.96 1.10
C GLY A 9 8.41 15.27 1.88
N GLU A 10 7.38 16.00 1.56
CA GLU A 10 7.00 17.23 2.25
C GLU A 10 6.42 16.93 3.65
N LYS A 11 5.42 16.05 3.71
CA LYS A 11 4.66 15.70 4.92
C LYS A 11 5.03 14.36 5.49
N VAL A 12 5.48 13.42 4.65
CA VAL A 12 5.78 12.05 5.06
C VAL A 12 7.21 11.65 4.72
N VAL A 13 7.74 10.74 5.52
CA VAL A 13 8.97 10.00 5.23
C VAL A 13 8.59 8.53 5.08
N LEU A 14 9.07 7.90 4.02
CA LEU A 14 8.92 6.47 3.80
C LEU A 14 10.24 5.79 4.12
N ARG A 15 10.21 4.86 5.05
CA ARG A 15 11.39 4.04 5.38
C ARG A 15 11.10 2.55 5.19
N PRO A 16 12.09 1.74 4.80
CA PRO A 16 11.91 0.30 4.70
C PRO A 16 11.33 -0.30 5.99
N ILE A 17 10.43 -1.26 5.84
CA ILE A 17 9.84 -1.98 6.97
C ILE A 17 10.88 -2.87 7.65
N THR A 18 10.75 -3.04 8.97
CA THR A 18 11.58 -3.93 9.79
C THR A 18 10.73 -4.79 10.72
N ASP A 19 11.34 -5.74 11.43
CA ASP A 19 10.64 -6.55 12.44
C ASP A 19 10.10 -5.70 13.60
N ALA A 20 10.75 -4.57 13.91
CA ALA A 20 10.28 -3.63 14.93
C ALA A 20 8.90 -3.02 14.64
N ASP A 21 8.45 -3.07 13.40
CA ASP A 21 7.14 -2.54 12.98
C ASP A 21 6.00 -3.55 13.15
N THR A 22 6.31 -4.78 13.55
CA THR A 22 5.34 -5.88 13.64
C THR A 22 4.11 -5.52 14.46
N ASP A 23 4.29 -4.94 15.64
CA ASP A 23 3.18 -4.61 16.53
C ASP A 23 2.25 -3.55 15.93
N ASN A 24 2.81 -2.53 15.27
CA ASN A 24 2.03 -1.52 14.56
C ASN A 24 1.25 -2.12 13.39
N ILE A 25 1.90 -2.93 12.54
CA ILE A 25 1.25 -3.58 11.39
C ILE A 25 0.09 -4.46 11.86
N VAL A 26 0.32 -5.30 12.87
CA VAL A 26 -0.71 -6.20 13.41
C VAL A 26 -1.89 -5.41 13.99
N ARG A 27 -1.61 -4.39 14.81
CA ARG A 27 -2.63 -3.51 15.37
C ARG A 27 -3.46 -2.84 14.28
N TRP A 28 -2.81 -2.20 13.31
CA TRP A 28 -3.49 -1.51 12.23
C TRP A 28 -4.33 -2.46 11.36
N ARG A 29 -3.75 -3.60 10.95
CA ARG A 29 -4.43 -4.57 10.09
C ARG A 29 -5.68 -5.19 10.73
N ASN A 30 -5.72 -5.27 12.05
CA ASN A 30 -6.86 -5.79 12.81
C ASN A 30 -7.89 -4.71 13.19
N THR A 31 -7.55 -3.43 13.05
CA THR A 31 -8.50 -2.33 13.32
C THR A 31 -9.59 -2.32 12.25
N PRO A 32 -10.90 -2.30 12.62
CA PRO A 32 -12.01 -2.33 11.66
C PRO A 32 -11.90 -1.29 10.55
N SER A 33 -11.55 -0.05 10.89
CA SER A 33 -11.42 1.05 9.94
C SER A 33 -10.30 0.86 8.89
N VAL A 34 -9.37 -0.07 9.11
CA VAL A 34 -8.37 -0.50 8.13
C VAL A 34 -8.81 -1.80 7.46
N ARG A 35 -9.11 -2.83 8.26
CA ARG A 35 -9.48 -4.16 7.79
C ARG A 35 -10.63 -4.13 6.78
N ASP A 36 -11.65 -3.32 7.04
CA ASP A 36 -12.88 -3.29 6.24
C ASP A 36 -12.67 -2.67 4.85
N ASN A 37 -11.54 -2.00 4.63
CA ASN A 37 -11.10 -1.51 3.32
C ASN A 37 -10.21 -2.49 2.54
N PHE A 38 -9.85 -3.63 3.14
CA PHE A 38 -9.09 -4.67 2.46
C PHE A 38 -9.99 -5.71 1.83
N ILE A 39 -9.57 -6.23 0.67
CA ILE A 39 -10.18 -7.39 0.02
C ILE A 39 -9.94 -8.66 0.85
N PHE A 40 -8.73 -8.78 1.48
CA PHE A 40 -8.39 -9.89 2.36
C PHE A 40 -8.51 -9.45 3.83
N ARG A 41 -9.56 -9.94 4.51
CA ARG A 41 -9.96 -9.51 5.87
C ARG A 41 -9.62 -10.51 6.96
N GLN A 42 -8.56 -11.31 6.78
CA GLN A 42 -8.14 -12.24 7.82
C GLN A 42 -7.55 -11.51 9.03
N THR A 43 -7.67 -12.11 10.21
CA THR A 43 -6.99 -11.63 11.41
C THR A 43 -5.48 -11.80 11.26
N PHE A 44 -4.74 -10.74 11.50
CA PHE A 44 -3.28 -10.74 11.46
C PHE A 44 -2.70 -11.08 12.83
N THR A 45 -1.64 -11.90 12.85
CA THR A 45 -0.86 -12.20 14.05
C THR A 45 0.60 -11.76 13.87
N PRO A 46 1.34 -11.54 14.97
CA PRO A 46 2.77 -11.22 14.88
C PRO A 46 3.58 -12.30 14.13
N GLU A 47 3.22 -13.57 14.32
CA GLU A 47 3.86 -14.69 13.64
C GLU A 47 3.62 -14.62 12.11
N MET A 48 2.39 -14.38 11.68
CA MET A 48 2.06 -14.20 10.26
C MET A 48 2.86 -13.04 9.65
N HIS A 49 2.98 -11.92 10.35
CA HIS A 49 3.72 -10.77 9.87
C HIS A 49 5.23 -11.08 9.76
N ARG A 50 5.84 -11.69 10.79
CA ARG A 50 7.26 -12.10 10.73
C ARG A 50 7.52 -13.12 9.62
N ASN A 51 6.61 -14.06 9.41
CA ASN A 51 6.70 -14.98 8.28
C ASN A 51 6.63 -14.22 6.93
N TRP A 52 5.74 -13.25 6.80
CA TRP A 52 5.66 -12.37 5.62
C TRP A 52 6.97 -11.62 5.37
N LEU A 53 7.57 -11.02 6.41
CA LEU A 53 8.86 -10.34 6.29
C LEU A 53 9.95 -11.30 5.78
N LYS A 54 10.00 -12.52 6.31
CA LYS A 54 11.00 -13.52 5.96
C LYS A 54 10.80 -14.09 4.56
N THR A 55 9.56 -14.40 4.17
CA THR A 55 9.28 -15.15 2.94
C THR A 55 8.94 -14.28 1.75
N LYS A 56 8.54 -13.03 1.96
CA LYS A 56 8.10 -12.12 0.89
C LYS A 56 8.96 -10.86 0.80
N VAL A 57 9.19 -10.18 1.92
CA VAL A 57 9.97 -8.94 1.91
C VAL A 57 11.46 -9.25 1.76
N ALA A 58 11.99 -10.21 2.52
CA ALA A 58 13.40 -10.58 2.45
C ALA A 58 13.81 -11.19 1.10
N THR A 59 12.88 -11.78 0.37
CA THR A 59 13.11 -12.37 -0.96
C THR A 59 12.99 -11.36 -2.10
N GLY A 60 12.44 -10.17 -1.83
CA GLY A 60 12.19 -9.15 -2.85
C GLY A 60 10.88 -9.31 -3.62
N GLU A 61 10.08 -10.35 -3.33
CA GLU A 61 8.74 -10.49 -3.92
C GLU A 61 7.80 -9.34 -3.50
N VAL A 62 8.10 -8.73 -2.35
CA VAL A 62 7.40 -7.57 -1.80
C VAL A 62 8.41 -6.50 -1.43
N VAL A 63 8.15 -5.27 -1.84
CA VAL A 63 8.88 -4.08 -1.40
C VAL A 63 7.95 -3.29 -0.49
N GLN A 64 8.26 -3.21 0.80
CA GLN A 64 7.36 -2.61 1.79
C GLN A 64 8.04 -1.54 2.62
N TYR A 65 7.29 -0.46 2.85
CA TYR A 65 7.73 0.71 3.59
C TYR A 65 6.72 1.09 4.68
N ILE A 66 7.23 1.71 5.72
CA ILE A 66 6.44 2.39 6.75
C ILE A 66 6.30 3.86 6.36
N ILE A 67 5.09 4.36 6.49
CA ILE A 67 4.77 5.79 6.35
C ILE A 67 4.93 6.44 7.71
N VAL A 68 5.81 7.43 7.79
CA VAL A 68 6.10 8.21 8.99
C VAL A 68 5.58 9.63 8.79
N ASP A 69 4.78 10.13 9.72
CA ASP A 69 4.42 11.55 9.80
C ASP A 69 5.70 12.35 10.11
N LYS A 70 6.16 13.16 9.16
CA LYS A 70 7.43 13.88 9.27
C LYS A 70 7.46 14.90 10.40
N ALA A 71 6.33 15.50 10.71
CA ALA A 71 6.23 16.51 11.77
C ALA A 71 6.19 15.90 13.18
N ALA A 72 5.53 14.75 13.32
CA ALA A 72 5.37 14.06 14.59
C ALA A 72 6.45 12.98 14.83
N ASP A 73 7.23 12.62 13.81
CA ASP A 73 8.18 11.50 13.81
C ASP A 73 7.56 10.18 14.27
N THR A 74 6.32 9.93 13.84
CA THR A 74 5.56 8.74 14.24
C THR A 74 5.11 7.92 13.03
N ALA A 75 5.22 6.60 13.14
CA ALA A 75 4.69 5.68 12.13
C ALA A 75 3.16 5.75 12.10
N VAL A 76 2.58 5.94 10.92
CA VAL A 76 1.13 6.15 10.72
C VAL A 76 0.48 5.19 9.74
N GLY A 77 1.25 4.38 9.02
CA GLY A 77 0.73 3.44 8.04
C GLY A 77 1.81 2.69 7.30
N SER A 78 1.42 2.02 6.23
CA SER A 78 2.34 1.25 5.39
C SER A 78 1.94 1.32 3.92
N VAL A 79 2.94 1.27 3.04
CA VAL A 79 2.81 1.21 1.59
C VAL A 79 3.69 0.08 1.06
N TYR A 80 3.26 -0.60 -0.01
CA TYR A 80 4.01 -1.72 -0.54
C TYR A 80 3.73 -1.96 -2.02
N TYR A 81 4.68 -2.62 -2.67
CA TYR A 81 4.49 -3.37 -3.89
C TYR A 81 4.47 -4.85 -3.57
N ARG A 82 3.54 -5.58 -4.17
CA ARG A 82 3.52 -7.05 -4.20
C ARG A 82 3.43 -7.52 -5.64
N ASP A 83 3.66 -8.82 -5.83
CA ASP A 83 3.63 -9.43 -7.16
C ASP A 83 4.56 -8.67 -8.13
N VAL A 84 5.77 -8.33 -7.64
CA VAL A 84 6.79 -7.65 -8.43
C VAL A 84 7.26 -8.59 -9.53
N ASP A 85 6.97 -8.23 -10.78
CA ASP A 85 7.34 -8.99 -11.98
C ASP A 85 8.40 -8.22 -12.77
N HIS A 86 9.62 -8.74 -12.72
CA HIS A 86 10.76 -8.17 -13.45
C HIS A 86 10.78 -8.52 -14.94
N THR A 87 9.92 -9.46 -15.40
CA THR A 87 9.78 -9.79 -16.82
C THR A 87 8.93 -8.73 -17.53
N PHE A 88 7.84 -8.34 -16.90
CA PHE A 88 6.92 -7.33 -17.43
C PHE A 88 7.11 -5.95 -16.80
N ASN A 89 8.06 -5.82 -15.86
CA ASN A 89 8.31 -4.56 -15.12
C ASN A 89 7.03 -4.01 -14.51
N SER A 90 6.30 -4.85 -13.79
CA SER A 90 5.03 -4.49 -13.17
C SER A 90 4.94 -4.90 -11.72
N ALA A 91 4.05 -4.23 -10.97
CA ALA A 91 3.75 -4.58 -9.59
C ALA A 91 2.33 -4.16 -9.21
N GLU A 92 1.77 -4.79 -8.17
CA GLU A 92 0.55 -4.33 -7.54
C GLU A 92 0.87 -3.48 -6.31
N TYR A 93 0.33 -2.27 -6.31
CA TYR A 93 0.45 -1.28 -5.23
C TYR A 93 -0.59 -1.49 -4.15
N GLY A 94 -0.20 -1.34 -2.90
CA GLY A 94 -1.12 -1.29 -1.77
C GLY A 94 -0.67 -0.28 -0.72
N ILE A 95 -1.64 0.36 -0.06
CA ILE A 95 -1.42 1.34 1.00
C ILE A 95 -2.52 1.26 2.05
N PHE A 96 -2.19 1.58 3.27
CA PHE A 96 -3.15 1.95 4.29
C PHE A 96 -2.58 2.96 5.28
N ILE A 97 -3.42 3.89 5.72
CA ILE A 97 -3.14 4.76 6.87
C ILE A 97 -3.79 4.09 8.09
N GLY A 98 -2.94 3.62 8.99
CA GLY A 98 -3.34 2.86 10.17
C GLY A 98 -3.86 3.73 11.31
N GLU A 99 -3.26 4.91 11.49
CA GLU A 99 -3.66 5.88 12.51
C GLU A 99 -4.82 6.75 12.01
N GLU A 100 -5.94 6.75 12.73
CA GLU A 100 -7.12 7.55 12.36
C GLU A 100 -6.82 9.06 12.35
N SER A 101 -6.03 9.51 13.31
CA SER A 101 -5.60 10.90 13.43
C SER A 101 -4.73 11.39 12.27
N ALA A 102 -4.17 10.47 11.48
CA ALA A 102 -3.35 10.76 10.31
C ALA A 102 -4.16 10.83 8.99
N ARG A 103 -5.44 10.43 9.03
CA ARG A 103 -6.30 10.46 7.84
C ARG A 103 -6.75 11.87 7.49
N GLY A 104 -7.05 12.11 6.21
CA GLY A 104 -7.51 13.41 5.72
C GLY A 104 -6.42 14.49 5.61
N LYS A 105 -5.17 14.19 5.99
CA LYS A 105 -4.03 15.13 5.96
C LYS A 105 -3.27 15.14 4.62
N GLY A 106 -3.70 14.32 3.65
CA GLY A 106 -3.03 14.20 2.35
C GLY A 106 -1.86 13.21 2.34
N PHE A 107 -1.58 12.52 3.44
CA PHE A 107 -0.46 11.57 3.55
C PHE A 107 -0.57 10.45 2.53
N GLY A 108 -1.77 9.88 2.32
CA GLY A 108 -1.97 8.81 1.33
C GLY A 108 -1.66 9.24 -0.09
N THR A 109 -2.08 10.44 -0.49
CA THR A 109 -1.82 10.98 -1.84
C THR A 109 -0.33 11.27 -2.04
N GLU A 110 0.33 11.89 -1.06
CA GLU A 110 1.77 12.17 -1.13
C GLU A 110 2.58 10.87 -1.18
N THR A 111 2.24 9.90 -0.31
CA THR A 111 2.87 8.57 -0.31
C THR A 111 2.71 7.90 -1.68
N ALA A 112 1.51 7.94 -2.27
CA ALA A 112 1.27 7.32 -3.57
C ALA A 112 2.12 7.95 -4.68
N ARG A 113 2.26 9.27 -4.72
CA ARG A 113 3.14 9.96 -5.68
C ARG A 113 4.59 9.55 -5.47
N GLN A 114 5.10 9.72 -4.25
CA GLN A 114 6.49 9.45 -3.91
C GLN A 114 6.88 7.99 -4.15
N PHE A 115 6.01 7.04 -3.76
CA PHE A 115 6.30 5.63 -3.90
C PHE A 115 6.19 5.15 -5.36
N THR A 116 5.25 5.71 -6.16
CA THR A 116 5.21 5.41 -7.60
C THR A 116 6.41 5.98 -8.35
N ASP A 117 6.88 7.17 -8.00
CA ASP A 117 8.09 7.75 -8.59
C ASP A 117 9.32 6.89 -8.27
N PHE A 118 9.43 6.39 -7.02
CA PHE A 118 10.46 5.42 -6.63
C PHE A 118 10.34 4.10 -7.44
N GLY A 119 9.13 3.58 -7.62
CA GLY A 119 8.88 2.38 -8.40
C GLY A 119 9.35 2.51 -9.85
N PHE A 120 9.06 3.64 -10.49
CA PHE A 120 9.47 3.90 -11.88
C PHE A 120 10.98 4.15 -12.01
N THR A 121 11.56 4.95 -11.12
CA THR A 121 12.96 5.40 -11.27
C THR A 121 13.97 4.42 -10.72
N ALA A 122 13.74 3.83 -9.55
CA ALA A 122 14.69 2.97 -8.86
C ALA A 122 14.42 1.47 -9.05
N LEU A 123 13.16 1.06 -9.16
CA LEU A 123 12.80 -0.34 -9.38
C LEU A 123 12.56 -0.66 -10.86
N HIS A 124 12.65 0.34 -11.74
CA HIS A 124 12.44 0.24 -13.18
C HIS A 124 11.09 -0.39 -13.57
N LEU A 125 10.07 -0.18 -12.74
CA LEU A 125 8.73 -0.61 -13.08
C LEU A 125 8.21 0.24 -14.25
N HIS A 126 7.44 -0.38 -15.14
CA HIS A 126 6.74 0.30 -16.21
C HIS A 126 5.26 0.49 -15.86
N ARG A 127 4.67 -0.48 -15.14
CA ARG A 127 3.26 -0.48 -14.78
C ARG A 127 3.07 -0.73 -13.29
N ILE A 128 2.36 0.16 -12.63
CA ILE A 128 1.95 0.00 -11.25
C ILE A 128 0.42 -0.02 -11.22
N SER A 129 -0.17 -1.14 -10.84
CA SER A 129 -1.62 -1.32 -10.76
C SER A 129 -2.08 -1.44 -9.32
N LEU A 130 -3.37 -1.24 -9.08
CA LEU A 130 -4.00 -1.47 -7.78
C LEU A 130 -5.44 -1.94 -7.94
N ARG A 131 -5.96 -2.57 -6.90
CA ARG A 131 -7.37 -2.94 -6.76
C ARG A 131 -7.95 -2.23 -5.54
N VAL A 132 -9.14 -1.67 -5.71
CA VAL A 132 -9.83 -0.94 -4.64
C VAL A 132 -11.33 -1.28 -4.67
N LEU A 133 -11.96 -1.43 -3.51
CA LEU A 133 -13.41 -1.59 -3.43
C LEU A 133 -14.10 -0.38 -4.05
N ALA A 134 -15.11 -0.59 -4.88
CA ALA A 134 -15.78 0.49 -5.62
C ALA A 134 -16.39 1.55 -4.69
N GLU A 135 -16.86 1.12 -3.51
CA GLU A 135 -17.40 2.00 -2.47
C GLU A 135 -16.34 2.80 -1.72
N ASN A 136 -15.05 2.45 -1.79
CA ASN A 136 -13.97 3.19 -1.12
C ASN A 136 -13.60 4.47 -1.90
N THR A 137 -14.56 5.38 -1.99
CA THR A 137 -14.41 6.66 -2.71
C THR A 137 -13.23 7.51 -2.23
N PRO A 138 -12.94 7.62 -0.92
CA PRO A 138 -11.77 8.37 -0.45
C PRO A 138 -10.44 7.84 -1.02
N ALA A 139 -10.25 6.53 -1.03
CA ALA A 139 -9.03 5.91 -1.59
C ALA A 139 -8.95 6.13 -3.10
N ARG A 140 -10.04 5.91 -3.85
CA ARG A 140 -10.09 6.15 -5.30
C ARG A 140 -9.71 7.60 -5.66
N ARG A 141 -10.24 8.58 -4.93
CA ARG A 141 -9.88 10.00 -5.11
C ARG A 141 -8.39 10.26 -4.83
N SER A 142 -7.85 9.65 -3.78
CA SER A 142 -6.43 9.76 -3.43
C SER A 142 -5.53 9.20 -4.53
N TYR A 143 -5.89 8.04 -5.09
CA TYR A 143 -5.16 7.41 -6.19
C TYR A 143 -5.24 8.23 -7.48
N ALA A 144 -6.43 8.72 -7.84
CA ALA A 144 -6.58 9.60 -9.00
C ALA A 144 -5.76 10.88 -8.86
N ALA A 145 -5.74 11.51 -7.68
CA ALA A 145 -4.91 12.67 -7.38
C ALA A 145 -3.39 12.37 -7.44
N ALA A 146 -2.99 11.09 -7.26
CA ALA A 146 -1.61 10.64 -7.42
C ALA A 146 -1.26 10.21 -8.86
N GLY A 147 -2.21 10.29 -9.80
CA GLY A 147 -2.01 10.01 -11.21
C GLY A 147 -2.39 8.60 -11.65
N PHE A 148 -3.07 7.81 -10.81
CA PHE A 148 -3.67 6.55 -11.25
C PHE A 148 -4.92 6.81 -12.08
N VAL A 149 -5.12 6.01 -13.12
CA VAL A 149 -6.29 6.03 -13.99
C VAL A 149 -7.11 4.76 -13.78
N GLU A 150 -8.43 4.90 -13.70
CA GLU A 150 -9.32 3.74 -13.66
C GLU A 150 -9.34 3.03 -15.02
N GLU A 151 -9.15 1.71 -15.02
CA GLU A 151 -9.13 0.88 -16.22
C GLU A 151 -10.38 0.01 -16.35
N GLY A 152 -11.09 -0.22 -15.26
CA GLY A 152 -12.32 -0.98 -15.27
C GLY A 152 -12.86 -1.30 -13.90
N THR A 153 -14.14 -1.69 -13.88
CA THR A 153 -14.85 -2.18 -12.69
C THR A 153 -15.28 -3.61 -12.93
N PHE A 154 -14.89 -4.48 -12.01
CA PHE A 154 -15.30 -5.87 -12.00
C PHE A 154 -16.45 -6.03 -11.02
N ARG A 155 -17.65 -6.30 -11.56
CA ARG A 155 -18.86 -6.43 -10.76
C ARG A 155 -18.85 -7.74 -9.96
N ASP A 156 -19.32 -7.67 -8.72
CA ASP A 156 -19.46 -8.83 -7.82
C ASP A 156 -18.17 -9.68 -7.69
N MET A 157 -17.01 -9.02 -7.80
CA MET A 157 -15.72 -9.70 -7.88
C MET A 157 -15.32 -10.39 -6.57
N VAL A 158 -15.72 -9.83 -5.44
CA VAL A 158 -15.38 -10.37 -4.11
C VAL A 158 -16.60 -10.49 -3.23
N ARG A 159 -16.62 -11.49 -2.34
CA ARG A 159 -17.67 -11.65 -1.35
C ARG A 159 -17.12 -11.37 0.03
N LEU A 160 -17.56 -10.26 0.64
CA LEU A 160 -17.13 -9.80 1.95
C LEU A 160 -18.34 -9.78 2.90
N ASP A 161 -18.20 -10.44 4.04
CA ASP A 161 -19.28 -10.54 5.06
C ASP A 161 -20.63 -10.98 4.46
N GLY A 162 -20.60 -11.91 3.50
CA GLY A 162 -21.78 -12.45 2.84
C GLY A 162 -22.31 -11.60 1.68
N VAL A 163 -21.79 -10.41 1.43
CA VAL A 163 -22.22 -9.47 0.38
C VAL A 163 -21.18 -9.41 -0.75
N TYR A 164 -21.66 -9.49 -2.00
CA TYR A 164 -20.79 -9.28 -3.16
C TYR A 164 -20.48 -7.80 -3.32
N ARG A 165 -19.23 -7.51 -3.72
CA ARG A 165 -18.71 -6.16 -3.88
C ARG A 165 -17.98 -6.01 -5.20
N ASP A 166 -18.14 -4.84 -5.80
CA ASP A 166 -17.41 -4.46 -7.01
C ASP A 166 -15.98 -4.03 -6.65
N VAL A 167 -15.06 -4.33 -7.55
CA VAL A 167 -13.65 -3.93 -7.43
C VAL A 167 -13.26 -3.10 -8.64
N VAL A 168 -12.71 -1.93 -8.39
CA VAL A 168 -12.14 -1.04 -9.41
C VAL A 168 -10.66 -1.35 -9.57
N PHE A 169 -10.23 -1.50 -10.80
CA PHE A 169 -8.83 -1.61 -11.19
C PHE A 169 -8.33 -0.26 -11.65
N MET A 170 -7.22 0.18 -11.09
CA MET A 170 -6.55 1.42 -11.48
C MET A 170 -5.07 1.14 -11.77
N ALA A 171 -4.47 1.92 -12.65
CA ALA A 171 -3.05 1.83 -12.93
C ALA A 171 -2.40 3.19 -13.20
N LYS A 172 -1.09 3.23 -12.98
CA LYS A 172 -0.20 4.32 -13.39
C LYS A 172 0.93 3.72 -14.22
N ILE A 173 1.20 4.32 -15.38
CA ILE A 173 2.19 3.87 -16.34
C ILE A 173 3.36 4.86 -16.32
N ALA A 174 4.60 4.36 -16.40
CA ALA A 174 5.79 5.19 -16.55
C ALA A 174 5.69 6.00 -17.85
N GLN A 175 6.06 7.27 -17.79
CA GLN A 175 6.13 8.16 -18.95
C GLN A 175 7.52 8.15 -19.57
#